data_88868870395ab741c9aa1c825fa271e2
#
_entry.id   88868870395ab741c9aa1c825fa271e2
#
_cell.length_a   1.000
_cell.length_b   1.000
_cell.length_c   1.000
_cell.angle_alpha   90.00
_cell.angle_beta   90.00
_cell.angle_gamma   90.00
#
_symmetry.space_group_name_H-M   'P 1'
#
loop_
_entity.id
_entity.type
_entity.pdbx_description
1 polymer ?
#
loop_
_entity_poly.entity_id
_entity_poly.type
_entity_poly.pdbx_seq_one_letter_code
_entity_poly.pdbx_strand_id
1 'polypeptide(L)'
;MAQSTKGAALVLSWQRCGDDSHWCSFLSVNLDDGSLAKGGDYVIWAEDADGSRKETVYVGQGKPVSNCLARHRDEVAITRHQRSGRVLRVTWAEVKKEHRGGVEHFLAQALQPLEGDRWSDDDPIQVNLPW
;
A
#
# COMPACT_ATOMS: atom_id res chain seq x y z
N MET A 1 -2.13 -23.08 -5.50
CA MET A 1 -2.17 -23.08 -4.69
C MET A 1 -2.45 -22.24 -3.87
N ALA A 2 -3.25 -22.09 -3.70
CA ALA A 2 -3.52 -21.14 -2.99
C ALA A 2 -2.77 -21.04 -1.88
N GLN A 3 -1.90 -20.96 -2.03
CA GLN A 3 -1.12 -20.84 -1.09
C GLN A 3 -0.98 -19.61 -0.54
N SER A 4 -1.43 -18.54 -1.12
CA SER A 4 -1.22 -17.22 -0.62
C SER A 4 -1.81 -16.97 0.75
N THR A 5 -3.00 -17.45 1.04
CA THR A 5 -3.55 -17.27 2.37
C THR A 5 -3.17 -18.37 3.33
N LYS A 6 -2.64 -19.46 2.83
CA LYS A 6 -2.36 -20.61 3.66
C LYS A 6 -1.33 -20.34 4.74
N GLY A 7 -0.32 -19.55 4.47
CA GLY A 7 0.69 -19.20 5.44
C GLY A 7 0.48 -17.85 6.12
N ALA A 8 -0.61 -17.16 5.82
CA ALA A 8 -0.82 -15.82 6.34
C ALA A 8 -1.25 -15.88 7.81
N ALA A 9 -0.58 -15.10 8.66
CA ALA A 9 -0.97 -14.94 10.05
C ALA A 9 -2.17 -14.00 10.17
N LEU A 10 -2.29 -13.05 9.25
CA LEU A 10 -3.42 -12.13 9.18
C LEU A 10 -3.92 -12.07 7.74
N VAL A 11 -5.22 -11.91 7.59
CA VAL A 11 -5.83 -11.66 6.28
C VAL A 11 -6.36 -10.23 6.28
N LEU A 12 -5.86 -9.42 5.35
CA LEU A 12 -6.19 -8.00 5.30
C LEU A 12 -7.22 -7.71 4.23
N SER A 13 -8.07 -6.71 4.50
CA SER A 13 -9.04 -6.20 3.53
C SER A 13 -8.44 -5.00 2.83
N TRP A 14 -7.83 -5.23 1.68
CA TRP A 14 -7.22 -4.16 0.88
C TRP A 14 -8.31 -3.35 0.19
N GLN A 15 -8.30 -2.05 0.40
CA GLN A 15 -9.36 -1.16 -0.08
C GLN A 15 -9.26 -0.88 -1.57
N ARG A 16 -10.40 -0.79 -2.21
CA ARG A 16 -10.52 -0.40 -3.62
C ARG A 16 -11.45 0.80 -3.73
N CYS A 17 -11.45 1.45 -4.87
CA CYS A 17 -12.29 2.60 -5.14
C CYS A 17 -13.50 2.23 -5.99
N GLY A 18 -14.51 3.10 -5.95
CA GLY A 18 -15.71 2.91 -6.74
C GLY A 18 -16.49 1.69 -6.29
N ASP A 19 -16.80 0.82 -7.22
CA ASP A 19 -17.59 -0.37 -6.96
C ASP A 19 -16.73 -1.60 -6.71
N ASP A 20 -15.56 -1.40 -6.16
CA ASP A 20 -14.58 -2.45 -5.84
C ASP A 20 -13.93 -3.06 -7.08
N SER A 21 -14.16 -2.49 -8.23
CA SER A 21 -13.57 -3.01 -9.47
C SER A 21 -12.23 -2.36 -9.81
N HIS A 22 -11.87 -1.25 -9.16
CA HIS A 22 -10.68 -0.49 -9.48
C HIS A 22 -9.84 -0.21 -8.25
N TRP A 23 -8.53 -0.18 -8.45
CA TRP A 23 -7.64 0.34 -7.43
C TRP A 23 -7.70 1.86 -7.43
N CYS A 24 -7.51 2.48 -6.26
CA CYS A 24 -7.58 3.93 -6.13
C CYS A 24 -6.39 4.62 -6.79
N SER A 25 -6.63 5.77 -7.43
CA SER A 25 -5.55 6.62 -7.90
C SER A 25 -4.92 7.32 -6.70
N PHE A 26 -3.59 7.23 -6.56
CA PHE A 26 -2.89 7.83 -5.43
C PHE A 26 -3.08 9.34 -5.37
N LEU A 27 -3.03 10.02 -6.53
CA LEU A 27 -3.08 11.47 -6.54
C LEU A 27 -4.49 12.04 -6.36
N SER A 28 -5.52 11.23 -6.54
CA SER A 28 -6.90 11.73 -6.46
C SER A 28 -7.78 11.05 -5.42
N VAL A 29 -7.30 10.02 -4.74
CA VAL A 29 -8.11 9.36 -3.71
C VAL A 29 -8.52 10.37 -2.66
N ASN A 30 -9.79 10.27 -2.22
CA ASN A 30 -10.33 11.19 -1.23
C ASN A 30 -9.73 10.87 0.15
N LEU A 31 -8.85 11.73 0.63
CA LEU A 31 -8.19 11.53 1.92
C LEU A 31 -9.14 11.67 3.11
N ASP A 32 -10.36 12.16 2.90
CA ASP A 32 -11.38 12.22 3.94
C ASP A 32 -12.20 10.95 4.03
N ASP A 33 -11.91 9.95 3.21
CA ASP A 33 -12.59 8.66 3.30
C ASP A 33 -12.39 8.08 4.69
N GLY A 34 -13.47 7.60 5.31
CA GLY A 34 -13.44 7.11 6.68
C GLY A 34 -12.46 5.98 6.92
N SER A 35 -12.23 5.13 5.93
CA SER A 35 -11.28 4.03 6.08
C SER A 35 -9.84 4.53 6.18
N LEU A 36 -9.55 5.73 5.67
CA LEU A 36 -8.23 6.35 5.76
C LEU A 36 -7.99 7.05 7.10
N ALA A 37 -9.04 7.23 7.91
CA ALA A 37 -8.89 7.78 9.25
C ALA A 37 -8.33 6.74 10.23
N LYS A 38 -8.30 5.49 9.83
CA LYS A 38 -7.81 4.39 10.65
C LYS A 38 -6.31 4.25 10.56
N GLY A 39 -5.74 3.48 11.47
CA GLY A 39 -4.36 3.10 11.39
C GLY A 39 -4.20 1.82 10.59
N GLY A 40 -3.12 1.73 9.84
CA GLY A 40 -2.88 0.53 9.04
C GLY A 40 -1.62 0.61 8.20
N ASP A 41 -1.54 -0.34 7.28
CA ASP A 41 -0.44 -0.42 6.33
C ASP A 41 -0.97 -0.09 4.94
N TYR A 42 -0.09 0.45 4.09
CA TYR A 42 -0.49 0.86 2.74
C TYR A 42 0.61 0.56 1.74
N VAL A 43 0.20 0.44 0.48
CA VAL A 43 1.10 0.16 -0.64
C VAL A 43 0.79 1.14 -1.76
N ILE A 44 1.84 1.80 -2.26
CA ILE A 44 1.75 2.68 -3.43
C ILE A 44 2.53 2.01 -4.56
N TRP A 45 1.92 1.93 -5.74
CA TRP A 45 2.59 1.32 -6.89
C TRP A 45 2.29 2.11 -8.16
N ALA A 46 3.14 1.90 -9.16
CA ALA A 46 2.91 2.45 -10.48
C ALA A 46 2.52 1.32 -11.41
N GLU A 47 1.55 1.56 -12.27
CA GLU A 47 1.15 0.56 -13.24
C GLU A 47 0.95 1.20 -14.60
N ASP A 48 1.06 0.39 -15.66
CA ASP A 48 0.77 0.85 -17.00
C ASP A 48 -0.71 1.20 -17.11
N ALA A 49 -1.06 2.04 -18.08
CA ALA A 49 -2.43 2.51 -18.21
C ALA A 49 -3.44 1.39 -18.34
N ASP A 50 -3.03 0.24 -18.90
CA ASP A 50 -3.89 -0.93 -19.02
C ASP A 50 -3.85 -1.84 -17.80
N GLY A 51 -3.12 -1.47 -16.76
CA GLY A 51 -3.03 -2.24 -15.53
C GLY A 51 -2.13 -3.48 -15.61
N SER A 52 -1.40 -3.65 -16.71
CA SER A 52 -0.68 -4.89 -16.96
C SER A 52 0.61 -5.04 -16.17
N ARG A 53 1.32 -3.95 -15.91
CA ARG A 53 2.58 -4.00 -15.18
C ARG A 53 2.47 -3.21 -13.89
N LYS A 54 2.75 -3.86 -12.78
CA LYS A 54 2.73 -3.20 -11.47
C LYS A 54 4.14 -3.21 -10.89
N GLU A 55 4.57 -2.04 -10.41
CA GLU A 55 5.86 -1.89 -9.80
C GLU A 55 5.68 -1.16 -8.48
N THR A 56 5.97 -1.80 -7.37
CA THR A 56 5.76 -1.20 -6.06
C THR A 56 6.71 -0.03 -5.86
N VAL A 57 6.16 1.12 -5.48
CA VAL A 57 6.93 2.33 -5.25
C VAL A 57 7.23 2.50 -3.77
N TYR A 58 6.25 2.32 -2.91
CA TYR A 58 6.45 2.54 -1.48
C TYR A 58 5.51 1.68 -0.64
N VAL A 59 6.01 1.22 0.50
CA VAL A 59 5.23 0.51 1.51
C VAL A 59 5.38 1.27 2.81
N GLY A 60 4.29 1.47 3.55
CA GLY A 60 4.37 2.20 4.81
C GLY A 60 3.26 1.83 5.78
N GLN A 61 3.31 2.48 6.92
CA GLN A 61 2.31 2.30 7.98
C GLN A 61 2.10 3.62 8.70
N GLY A 62 0.98 3.76 9.36
CA GLY A 62 0.72 4.91 10.20
C GLY A 62 -0.72 5.01 10.64
N LYS A 63 -0.98 6.01 11.47
CA LYS A 63 -2.31 6.35 11.95
C LYS A 63 -2.42 7.87 12.06
N PRO A 64 -3.34 8.48 11.32
CA PRO A 64 -4.17 7.87 10.29
C PRO A 64 -3.39 7.67 9.00
N VAL A 65 -3.79 6.71 8.21
CA VAL A 65 -3.15 6.47 6.91
C VAL A 65 -3.24 7.72 6.03
N SER A 66 -4.36 8.47 6.14
CA SER A 66 -4.56 9.70 5.36
C SER A 66 -3.41 10.69 5.50
N ASN A 67 -2.87 10.88 6.70
CA ASN A 67 -1.76 11.81 6.90
C ASN A 67 -0.50 11.34 6.20
N CYS A 68 -0.26 10.04 6.19
CA CYS A 68 0.88 9.47 5.49
C CYS A 68 0.77 9.71 3.99
N LEU A 69 -0.41 9.46 3.42
CA LEU A 69 -0.63 9.66 1.99
C LEU A 69 -0.54 11.14 1.61
N ALA A 70 -1.07 12.04 2.45
CA ALA A 70 -0.96 13.47 2.21
C ALA A 70 0.50 13.90 2.12
N ARG A 71 1.34 13.41 3.05
CA ARG A 71 2.76 13.72 3.05
C ARG A 71 3.44 13.20 1.79
N HIS A 72 3.12 11.96 1.39
CA HIS A 72 3.74 11.37 0.20
C HIS A 72 3.35 12.09 -1.09
N ARG A 73 2.18 12.73 -1.14
CA ARG A 73 1.79 13.51 -2.32
C ARG A 73 2.72 14.70 -2.56
N ASP A 74 3.45 15.14 -1.53
CA ASP A 74 4.40 16.23 -1.66
C ASP A 74 5.83 15.75 -1.86
N GLU A 75 6.06 14.45 -1.94
CA GLU A 75 7.41 13.88 -2.10
C GLU A 75 7.68 13.55 -3.55
N VAL A 76 8.63 14.26 -4.15
CA VAL A 76 8.99 14.05 -5.55
C VAL A 76 9.48 12.62 -5.79
N ALA A 77 10.18 12.03 -4.81
CA ALA A 77 10.64 10.65 -4.94
C ALA A 77 9.49 9.67 -5.20
N ILE A 78 8.29 10.00 -4.71
CA ILE A 78 7.10 9.18 -4.94
C ILE A 78 6.38 9.64 -6.22
N THR A 79 6.08 10.95 -6.31
CA THR A 79 5.21 11.44 -7.39
C THR A 79 5.86 11.39 -8.77
N ARG A 80 7.19 11.34 -8.84
CA ARG A 80 7.89 11.24 -10.13
C ARG A 80 7.58 9.95 -10.87
N HIS A 81 7.01 8.96 -10.18
CA HIS A 81 6.63 7.69 -10.82
C HIS A 81 5.31 7.80 -11.58
N GLN A 82 4.56 8.88 -11.37
CA GLN A 82 3.40 9.19 -12.17
C GLN A 82 3.88 9.93 -13.41
N ARG A 83 3.87 9.26 -14.55
CA ARG A 83 4.38 9.86 -15.79
C ARG A 83 3.66 9.24 -16.98
N SER A 84 4.00 9.72 -18.18
CA SER A 84 3.32 9.30 -19.39
C SER A 84 3.24 7.77 -19.49
N GLY A 85 2.03 7.25 -19.64
CA GLY A 85 1.80 5.82 -19.74
C GLY A 85 1.77 5.08 -18.42
N ARG A 86 2.02 5.75 -17.29
CA ARG A 86 2.01 5.09 -15.99
C ARG A 86 1.20 5.89 -14.97
N VAL A 87 0.47 5.19 -14.12
CA VAL A 87 -0.42 5.78 -13.13
C VAL A 87 -0.03 5.28 -11.75
N LEU A 88 0.03 6.19 -10.78
CA LEU A 88 0.22 5.80 -9.39
C LEU A 88 -1.09 5.36 -8.79
N ARG A 89 -1.07 4.19 -8.16
CA ARG A 89 -2.21 3.61 -7.44
C ARG A 89 -1.86 3.45 -5.97
N VAL A 90 -2.89 3.29 -5.16
CA VAL A 90 -2.69 3.07 -3.73
C VAL A 90 -3.77 2.14 -3.20
N THR A 91 -3.40 1.33 -2.22
CA THR A 91 -4.35 0.60 -1.40
C THR A 91 -3.87 0.61 0.05
N TRP A 92 -4.79 0.37 0.96
CA TRP A 92 -4.48 0.35 2.37
C TRP A 92 -5.41 -0.65 3.05
N ALA A 93 -4.98 -1.10 4.23
CA ALA A 93 -5.79 -1.99 5.05
C ALA A 93 -5.64 -1.59 6.50
N GLU A 94 -6.72 -1.68 7.26
CA GLU A 94 -6.67 -1.43 8.68
C GLU A 94 -5.87 -2.53 9.36
N VAL A 95 -4.91 -2.15 10.21
CA VAL A 95 -4.06 -3.09 10.94
C VAL A 95 -3.86 -2.56 12.36
N LYS A 96 -4.02 -3.42 13.34
CA LYS A 96 -3.81 -3.04 14.74
C LYS A 96 -2.37 -2.58 14.96
N LYS A 97 -2.20 -1.64 15.86
CA LYS A 97 -0.91 -1.01 16.12
C LYS A 97 0.20 -2.03 16.33
N GLU A 98 -0.05 -3.08 17.11
CA GLU A 98 0.96 -4.06 17.45
C GLU A 98 1.38 -4.94 16.27
N HIS A 99 0.63 -4.93 15.18
CA HIS A 99 0.93 -5.73 14.01
C HIS A 99 1.50 -4.91 12.84
N ARG A 100 1.37 -3.58 12.89
CA ARG A 100 1.74 -2.74 11.73
C ARG A 100 3.19 -2.88 11.33
N GLY A 101 4.10 -2.91 12.30
CA GLY A 101 5.53 -3.02 11.99
C GLY A 101 5.86 -4.35 11.32
N GLY A 102 5.32 -5.45 11.83
CA GLY A 102 5.57 -6.76 11.24
C GLY A 102 4.96 -6.90 9.85
N VAL A 103 3.77 -6.30 9.64
CA VAL A 103 3.13 -6.30 8.33
C VAL A 103 3.96 -5.48 7.34
N GLU A 104 4.44 -4.30 7.76
CA GLU A 104 5.30 -3.48 6.90
C GLU A 104 6.56 -4.23 6.49
N HIS A 105 7.20 -4.90 7.44
CA HIS A 105 8.41 -5.65 7.16
C HIS A 105 8.14 -6.74 6.11
N PHE A 106 7.06 -7.49 6.30
CA PHE A 106 6.70 -8.54 5.35
C PHE A 106 6.41 -7.98 3.96
N LEU A 107 5.63 -6.89 3.88
CA LEU A 107 5.27 -6.28 2.60
C LEU A 107 6.52 -5.75 1.88
N ALA A 108 7.44 -5.12 2.61
CA ALA A 108 8.67 -4.62 2.01
C ALA A 108 9.52 -5.75 1.43
N GLN A 109 9.60 -6.86 2.15
CA GLN A 109 10.33 -8.03 1.65
C GLN A 109 9.67 -8.63 0.42
N ALA A 110 8.35 -8.76 0.43
CA ALA A 110 7.62 -9.42 -0.64
C ALA A 110 7.52 -8.56 -1.90
N LEU A 111 7.35 -7.25 -1.74
CA LEU A 111 7.06 -6.35 -2.86
C LEU A 111 8.27 -5.54 -3.33
N GLN A 112 9.31 -5.45 -2.52
CA GLN A 112 10.57 -4.76 -2.86
C GLN A 112 10.35 -3.37 -3.44
N PRO A 113 9.81 -2.43 -2.64
CA PRO A 113 9.49 -1.10 -3.13
C PRO A 113 10.74 -0.34 -3.61
N LEU A 114 10.55 0.51 -4.62
CA LEU A 114 11.63 1.27 -5.23
C LEU A 114 12.12 2.40 -4.35
N GLU A 115 11.24 2.98 -3.54
CA GLU A 115 11.56 4.14 -2.71
C GLU A 115 11.47 3.76 -1.24
N GLY A 116 12.20 4.48 -0.39
CA GLY A 116 12.30 4.19 1.01
C GLY A 116 13.49 3.27 1.28
N ASP A 117 14.11 3.46 2.43
CA ASP A 117 15.28 2.66 2.79
C ASP A 117 15.21 2.17 4.21
N ARG A 118 14.12 2.46 4.89
CA ARG A 118 13.94 2.03 6.27
C ARG A 118 12.54 1.54 6.51
N TRP A 119 12.43 0.28 6.80
CA TRP A 119 11.17 -0.30 7.22
C TRP A 119 11.36 -0.87 8.61
N SER A 120 10.24 -1.20 9.26
CA SER A 120 10.28 -1.80 10.58
C SER A 120 11.14 -3.06 10.56
N ASP A 121 11.91 -3.27 11.61
CA ASP A 121 12.65 -4.52 11.82
C ASP A 121 11.91 -5.44 12.80
N ASP A 122 10.65 -5.18 13.08
CA ASP A 122 9.81 -6.11 13.81
C ASP A 122 9.74 -7.44 13.05
N ASP A 123 9.50 -8.51 13.78
CA ASP A 123 9.34 -9.82 13.14
C ASP A 123 8.25 -9.74 12.06
N PRO A 124 8.54 -10.21 10.86
CA PRO A 124 7.55 -10.09 9.78
C PRO A 124 6.30 -10.91 10.06
N ILE A 125 5.16 -10.33 9.72
CA ILE A 125 3.86 -10.99 9.83
C ILE A 125 3.35 -11.20 8.42
N GLN A 126 3.23 -12.46 8.03
CA GLN A 126 2.78 -12.78 6.67
C GLN A 126 1.31 -12.45 6.49
N VAL A 127 1.00 -11.73 5.42
CA VAL A 127 -0.38 -11.36 5.08
C VAL A 127 -0.63 -11.65 3.61
N ASN A 128 -1.90 -11.61 3.22
CA ASN A 128 -2.24 -11.69 1.79
C ASN A 128 -1.79 -10.40 1.10
N LEU A 129 -1.22 -10.55 -0.08
CA LEU A 129 -0.81 -9.38 -0.88
C LEU A 129 -2.03 -8.76 -1.58
N PRO A 130 -1.97 -7.46 -1.93
CA PRO A 130 -3.11 -6.79 -2.57
C PRO A 130 -3.43 -7.34 -3.96
N TRP A 131 -2.42 -7.82 -4.68
CA TRP A 131 -2.62 -8.43 -5.99
C TRP A 131 -1.77 -9.68 -6.20
#